data_ffe35851e53e990d8ad0cb621eec3d7d
#
_entry.id   ffe35851e53e990d8ad0cb621eec3d7d
#
_cell.length_a   1.000
_cell.length_b   1.000
_cell.length_c   1.000
_cell.angle_alpha   90.00
_cell.angle_beta   90.00
_cell.angle_gamma   90.00
#
_symmetry.space_group_name_H-M   'P 1'
#
loop_
_entity.id
_entity.type
_entity.pdbx_description
1 polymer ?
#
loop_
_entity_poly.entity_id
_entity_poly.type
_entity_poly.pdbx_seq_one_letter_code
_entity_poly.pdbx_strand_id
1 'polypeptide(L)'
;MKRLLNTLYITSGNRYLSLNGENVVVLEEKKEIGRVPLHNLQAIITFGYTGASPALMGACANRNIELCFMSSSGKFLARVTGEIKGNVTLRKQQYRISEQMEKSICIAKNFILAKVYNSRWILERASRDYALRLDTDKIKYKSNFLYQKHNKNLIIR
;
A
#
# COMPACT_ATOMS: atom_id res chain seq x y z
N MET A 1 -16.34 -6.09 -8.11
CA MET A 1 -16.54 -4.92 -7.23
C MET A 1 -15.18 -4.29 -6.94
N LYS A 2 -14.89 -3.06 -7.42
CA LYS A 2 -13.65 -2.36 -7.10
C LYS A 2 -13.66 -1.98 -5.61
N ARG A 3 -12.81 -2.58 -4.78
CA ARG A 3 -12.58 -2.08 -3.41
C ARG A 3 -11.80 -0.78 -3.51
N LEU A 4 -12.42 0.31 -3.13
CA LEU A 4 -11.70 1.57 -2.86
C LEU A 4 -10.91 1.36 -1.57
N LEU A 5 -9.66 1.83 -1.56
CA LEU A 5 -8.83 1.83 -0.35
C LEU A 5 -9.47 2.77 0.67
N ASN A 6 -10.11 2.21 1.69
CA ASN A 6 -10.75 2.99 2.73
C ASN A 6 -9.75 3.20 3.87
N THR A 7 -9.11 4.35 3.88
CA THR A 7 -8.19 4.78 4.94
C THR A 7 -8.82 5.89 5.76
N LEU A 8 -8.87 5.72 7.07
CA LEU A 8 -9.30 6.75 8.00
C LEU A 8 -8.09 7.58 8.42
N TYR A 9 -8.10 8.87 8.11
CA TYR A 9 -7.07 9.81 8.53
C TYR A 9 -7.55 10.66 9.70
N ILE A 10 -6.81 10.65 10.80
CA ILE A 10 -7.05 11.50 11.97
C ILE A 10 -5.95 12.56 12.00
N THR A 11 -6.26 13.74 11.48
CA THR A 11 -5.29 14.81 11.29
C THR A 11 -5.19 15.80 12.45
N SER A 12 -6.16 15.79 13.36
CA SER A 12 -6.13 16.64 14.56
C SER A 12 -5.54 15.87 15.74
N GLY A 13 -4.61 16.50 16.44
CA GLY A 13 -4.10 15.99 17.71
C GLY A 13 -5.19 16.00 18.81
N ASN A 14 -4.88 15.46 19.98
CA ASN A 14 -5.77 15.39 21.16
C ASN A 14 -7.05 14.57 20.95
N ARG A 15 -7.05 13.67 19.97
CA ARG A 15 -8.14 12.71 19.75
C ARG A 15 -7.77 11.34 20.28
N TYR A 16 -8.78 10.60 20.72
CA TYR A 16 -8.62 9.25 21.20
C TYR A 16 -9.51 8.31 20.38
N LEU A 17 -8.93 7.18 19.96
CA LEU A 17 -9.64 6.18 19.19
C LEU A 17 -10.07 5.02 20.10
N SER A 18 -11.33 4.68 20.10
CA SER A 18 -11.87 3.58 20.88
C SER A 18 -12.64 2.61 20.01
N LEU A 19 -12.75 1.37 20.47
CA LEU A 19 -13.61 0.36 19.87
C LEU A 19 -14.97 0.37 20.56
N ASN A 20 -16.06 0.47 19.80
CA ASN A 20 -17.42 0.26 20.28
C ASN A 20 -18.16 -0.68 19.32
N GLY A 21 -18.37 -1.93 19.75
CA GLY A 21 -18.84 -3.00 18.87
C GLY A 21 -17.90 -3.21 17.69
N GLU A 22 -18.43 -3.09 16.48
CA GLU A 22 -17.69 -3.24 15.23
C GLU A 22 -17.24 -1.88 14.63
N ASN A 23 -17.22 -0.81 15.45
CA ASN A 23 -16.93 0.53 14.98
C ASN A 23 -15.71 1.14 15.68
N VAL A 24 -14.93 1.90 14.93
CA VAL A 24 -13.98 2.87 15.49
C VAL A 24 -14.77 4.10 15.89
N VAL A 25 -14.63 4.50 17.12
CA VAL A 25 -15.21 5.74 17.68
C VAL A 25 -14.08 6.73 17.90
N VAL A 26 -14.23 7.91 17.34
CA VAL A 26 -13.28 9.03 17.52
C VAL A 26 -13.80 9.90 18.65
N LEU A 27 -13.01 10.05 19.69
CA LEU A 27 -13.34 10.85 20.87
C LEU A 27 -12.48 12.10 20.93
N GLU A 28 -13.09 13.22 21.29
CA GLU A 28 -12.44 14.48 21.65
C GLU A 28 -12.99 14.93 22.99
N GLU A 29 -12.11 15.13 23.97
CA GLU A 29 -12.52 15.46 25.36
C GLU A 29 -13.60 14.53 25.93
N LYS A 30 -13.46 13.21 25.65
CA LYS A 30 -14.41 12.14 26.03
C LYS A 30 -15.77 12.18 25.34
N LYS A 31 -15.99 13.13 24.41
CA LYS A 31 -17.21 13.16 23.59
C LYS A 31 -16.96 12.45 22.25
N GLU A 32 -17.95 11.70 21.80
CA GLU A 32 -17.90 11.08 20.48
C GLU A 32 -18.13 12.17 19.41
N ILE A 33 -17.16 12.30 18.51
CA ILE A 33 -17.21 13.24 17.38
C ILE A 33 -17.36 12.53 16.04
N GLY A 34 -17.13 11.21 16.00
CA GLY A 34 -17.30 10.43 14.79
C GLY A 34 -17.26 8.95 15.03
N ARG A 35 -17.87 8.20 14.12
CA ARG A 35 -17.96 6.74 14.17
C ARG A 35 -17.80 6.16 12.77
N VAL A 36 -16.95 5.16 12.61
CA VAL A 36 -16.67 4.51 11.33
C VAL A 36 -16.64 3.00 11.50
N PRO A 37 -17.39 2.22 10.69
CA PRO A 37 -17.37 0.77 10.75
C PRO A 37 -16.00 0.20 10.36
N LEU A 38 -15.46 -0.71 11.18
CA LEU A 38 -14.16 -1.36 10.94
C LEU A 38 -14.13 -2.16 9.65
N HIS A 39 -15.22 -2.82 9.26
CA HIS A 39 -15.27 -3.63 8.05
C HIS A 39 -15.08 -2.85 6.75
N ASN A 40 -15.25 -1.53 6.79
CA ASN A 40 -15.00 -0.64 5.65
C ASN A 40 -13.56 -0.16 5.58
N LEU A 41 -12.75 -0.40 6.63
CA LEU A 41 -11.41 0.15 6.74
C LEU A 41 -10.35 -0.88 6.36
N GLN A 42 -9.31 -0.41 5.70
CA GLN A 42 -8.06 -1.13 5.45
C GLN A 42 -6.92 -0.55 6.27
N ALA A 43 -6.97 0.74 6.57
CA ALA A 43 -5.97 1.41 7.39
C ALA A 43 -6.58 2.55 8.20
N ILE A 44 -5.94 2.84 9.33
CA ILE A 44 -6.17 4.00 10.19
C ILE A 44 -4.82 4.68 10.39
N ILE A 45 -4.71 5.95 10.03
CA ILE A 45 -3.48 6.72 10.16
C ILE A 45 -3.77 7.95 11.01
N THR A 46 -3.03 8.06 12.12
CA THR A 46 -3.19 9.17 13.05
C THR A 46 -1.99 10.09 13.00
N PHE A 47 -2.22 11.39 13.13
CA PHE A 47 -1.18 12.43 13.16
C PHE A 47 -1.19 13.18 14.48
N GLY A 48 -0.01 13.41 15.03
CA GLY A 48 0.15 14.08 16.32
C GLY A 48 -0.07 13.17 17.52
N TYR A 49 -0.41 13.75 18.65
CA TYR A 49 -0.63 13.02 19.90
C TYR A 49 -2.06 12.43 19.95
N THR A 50 -2.25 11.36 19.23
CA THR A 50 -3.52 10.62 19.18
C THR A 50 -3.32 9.27 19.83
N GLY A 51 -4.16 8.92 20.81
CA GLY A 51 -4.13 7.60 21.47
C GLY A 51 -5.17 6.65 20.86
N ALA A 52 -4.99 5.35 21.11
CA ALA A 52 -5.96 4.33 20.75
C ALA A 52 -6.12 3.32 21.88
N SER A 53 -7.35 2.81 22.07
CA SER A 53 -7.61 1.78 23.08
C SER A 53 -6.96 0.45 22.72
N PRO A 54 -6.47 -0.34 23.70
CA PRO A 54 -5.94 -1.67 23.45
C PRO A 54 -6.95 -2.60 22.72
N ALA A 55 -8.24 -2.44 23.03
CA ALA A 55 -9.31 -3.20 22.35
C ALA A 55 -9.37 -2.89 20.84
N LEU A 56 -9.22 -1.61 20.46
CA LEU A 56 -9.16 -1.22 19.05
C LEU A 56 -7.89 -1.74 18.38
N MET A 57 -6.75 -1.64 19.07
CA MET A 57 -5.49 -2.16 18.56
C MET A 57 -5.58 -3.66 18.27
N GLY A 58 -6.13 -4.45 19.19
CA GLY A 58 -6.36 -5.88 19.02
C GLY A 58 -7.34 -6.20 17.88
N ALA A 59 -8.43 -5.44 17.78
CA ALA A 59 -9.42 -5.61 16.70
C ALA A 59 -8.80 -5.31 15.32
N CYS A 60 -7.98 -4.28 15.20
CA CYS A 60 -7.25 -3.96 13.99
C CYS A 60 -6.25 -5.06 13.62
N ALA A 61 -5.46 -5.52 14.59
CA ALA A 61 -4.47 -6.58 14.40
C ALA A 61 -5.11 -7.89 13.89
N ASN A 62 -6.23 -8.31 14.49
CA ASN A 62 -6.95 -9.53 14.12
C ASN A 62 -7.58 -9.47 12.74
N ARG A 63 -7.96 -8.29 12.27
CA ARG A 63 -8.60 -8.06 10.96
C ARG A 63 -7.64 -7.63 9.86
N ASN A 64 -6.33 -7.55 10.15
CA ASN A 64 -5.31 -7.02 9.25
C ASN A 64 -5.62 -5.57 8.78
N ILE A 65 -6.21 -4.77 9.67
CA ILE A 65 -6.38 -3.33 9.46
C ILE A 65 -5.11 -2.66 9.98
N GLU A 66 -4.44 -1.91 9.13
CA GLU A 66 -3.21 -1.22 9.53
C GLU A 66 -3.55 -0.02 10.42
N LEU A 67 -3.00 0.03 11.63
CA LEU A 67 -3.12 1.18 12.53
C LEU A 67 -1.73 1.77 12.75
N CYS A 68 -1.52 2.98 12.19
CA CYS A 68 -0.25 3.70 12.22
C CYS A 68 -0.37 5.01 12.99
N PHE A 69 0.66 5.30 13.79
CA PHE A 69 0.84 6.56 14.51
C PHE A 69 1.96 7.35 13.86
N MET A 70 1.68 8.60 13.53
CA MET A 70 2.64 9.54 12.94
C MET A 70 2.73 10.80 13.78
N SER A 71 3.88 11.48 13.72
CA SER A 71 4.01 12.83 14.28
C SER A 71 3.14 13.83 13.52
N SER A 72 2.93 15.01 14.04
CA SER A 72 2.23 16.11 13.34
C SER A 72 2.88 16.48 12.00
N SER A 73 4.19 16.24 11.85
CA SER A 73 4.95 16.45 10.61
C SER A 73 4.94 15.25 9.64
N GLY A 74 4.21 14.16 9.96
CA GLY A 74 4.14 12.98 9.14
C GLY A 74 5.31 11.99 9.30
N LYS A 75 6.16 12.15 10.31
CA LYS A 75 7.19 11.15 10.62
C LYS A 75 6.55 9.93 11.27
N PHE A 76 6.87 8.75 10.78
CA PHE A 76 6.43 7.48 11.36
C PHE A 76 6.93 7.33 12.82
N LEU A 77 6.04 6.95 13.71
CA LEU A 77 6.34 6.70 15.13
C LEU A 77 6.18 5.22 15.47
N ALA A 78 5.01 4.66 15.21
CA ALA A 78 4.69 3.27 15.54
C ALA A 78 3.57 2.73 14.66
N ARG A 79 3.46 1.40 14.59
CA ARG A 79 2.29 0.72 14.04
C ARG A 79 1.90 -0.47 14.89
N VAL A 80 0.63 -0.78 14.91
CA VAL A 80 0.12 -2.00 15.54
C VAL A 80 0.32 -3.16 14.60
N THR A 81 0.94 -4.22 15.12
CA THR A 81 1.19 -5.45 14.35
C THR A 81 0.57 -6.62 15.11
N GLY A 82 -0.24 -7.41 14.42
CA GLY A 82 -0.79 -8.65 14.96
C GLY A 82 0.20 -9.81 14.87
N GLU A 83 -0.27 -11.00 15.24
CA GLU A 83 0.48 -12.24 15.05
C GLU A 83 0.88 -12.44 13.60
N ILE A 84 2.11 -12.87 13.41
CA ILE A 84 2.63 -13.16 12.07
C ILE A 84 2.02 -14.50 11.60
N LYS A 85 0.91 -14.41 10.88
CA LYS A 85 0.32 -15.54 10.17
C LYS A 85 1.03 -15.70 8.84
N GLY A 86 2.06 -16.52 8.80
CA GLY A 86 2.85 -16.68 7.58
C GLY A 86 3.21 -18.12 7.29
N ASN A 87 3.28 -18.48 6.02
CA ASN A 87 3.76 -19.78 5.58
C ASN A 87 5.28 -19.83 5.73
N VAL A 88 5.75 -20.56 6.75
CA VAL A 88 7.19 -20.72 7.03
C VAL A 88 7.91 -21.40 5.85
N THR A 89 7.25 -22.32 5.15
CA THR A 89 7.82 -23.00 3.99
C THR A 89 8.04 -22.05 2.83
N LEU A 90 7.10 -21.12 2.59
CA LEU A 90 7.24 -20.08 1.58
C LEU A 90 8.42 -19.15 1.89
N ARG A 91 8.58 -18.73 3.15
CA ARG A 91 9.71 -17.89 3.58
C ARG A 91 11.05 -18.62 3.38
N LYS A 92 11.15 -19.88 3.80
CA LYS A 92 12.33 -20.70 3.55
C LYS A 92 12.64 -20.78 2.05
N GLN A 93 11.61 -20.95 1.22
CA GLN A 93 11.80 -20.99 -0.22
C GLN A 93 12.28 -19.65 -0.79
N GLN A 94 11.75 -18.52 -0.29
CA GLN A 94 12.23 -17.20 -0.68
C GLN A 94 13.72 -16.99 -0.35
N TYR A 95 14.16 -17.39 0.86
CA TYR A 95 15.57 -17.34 1.23
C TYR A 95 16.44 -18.19 0.30
N ARG A 96 16.04 -19.45 0.04
CA ARG A 96 16.78 -20.33 -0.88
C ARG A 96 16.86 -19.76 -2.30
N ILE A 97 15.79 -19.14 -2.78
CA ILE A 97 15.78 -18.50 -4.09
C ILE A 97 16.70 -17.28 -4.12
N SER A 98 16.74 -16.48 -3.02
CA SER A 98 17.61 -15.30 -2.96
C SER A 98 19.10 -15.64 -3.04
N GLU A 99 19.49 -16.82 -2.58
CA GLU A 99 20.87 -17.33 -2.66
C GLU A 99 21.21 -17.91 -4.05
N GLN A 100 20.22 -18.22 -4.88
CA GLN A 100 20.39 -18.81 -6.21
C GLN A 100 20.20 -17.74 -7.30
N MET A 101 21.32 -17.26 -7.86
CA MET A 101 21.32 -16.15 -8.82
C MET A 101 20.41 -16.40 -10.03
N GLU A 102 20.39 -17.61 -10.58
CA GLU A 102 19.56 -17.97 -11.73
C GLU A 102 18.05 -17.82 -11.44
N LYS A 103 17.61 -18.30 -10.28
CA LYS A 103 16.20 -18.20 -9.85
C LYS A 103 15.82 -16.77 -9.46
N SER A 104 16.73 -16.05 -8.80
CA SER A 104 16.55 -14.63 -8.47
C SER A 104 16.40 -13.77 -9.73
N ILE A 105 17.21 -14.01 -10.76
CA ILE A 105 17.15 -13.29 -12.04
C ILE A 105 15.78 -13.48 -12.70
N CYS A 106 15.20 -14.67 -12.68
CA CYS A 106 13.86 -14.90 -13.26
C CYS A 106 12.79 -14.05 -12.56
N ILE A 107 12.84 -13.95 -11.23
CA ILE A 107 11.90 -13.15 -10.46
C ILE A 107 12.13 -11.65 -10.71
N ALA A 108 13.38 -11.18 -10.65
CA ALA A 108 13.75 -9.79 -10.91
C ALA A 108 13.32 -9.34 -12.31
N LYS A 109 13.47 -10.21 -13.31
CA LYS A 109 13.03 -9.97 -14.68
C LYS A 109 11.52 -9.70 -14.76
N ASN A 110 10.72 -10.51 -14.05
CA ASN A 110 9.27 -10.32 -14.01
C ASN A 110 8.88 -8.99 -13.34
N PHE A 111 9.55 -8.58 -12.26
CA PHE A 111 9.32 -7.28 -11.62
C PHE A 111 9.67 -6.12 -12.55
N ILE A 112 10.79 -6.19 -13.26
CA ILE A 112 11.19 -5.15 -14.21
C ILE A 112 10.18 -5.05 -15.36
N LEU A 113 9.72 -6.18 -15.89
CA LEU A 113 8.70 -6.19 -16.94
C LEU A 113 7.39 -5.56 -16.48
N ALA A 114 6.90 -5.94 -15.31
CA ALA A 114 5.69 -5.35 -14.74
C ALA A 114 5.84 -3.85 -14.53
N LYS A 115 7.02 -3.40 -14.06
CA LYS A 115 7.31 -1.97 -13.89
C LYS A 115 7.32 -1.22 -15.22
N VAL A 116 7.97 -1.76 -16.24
CA VAL A 116 7.99 -1.16 -17.58
C VAL A 116 6.59 -1.09 -18.18
N TYR A 117 5.80 -2.16 -18.04
CA TYR A 117 4.41 -2.20 -18.49
C TYR A 117 3.56 -1.13 -17.81
N ASN A 118 3.61 -1.04 -16.49
CA ASN A 118 2.87 -0.02 -15.74
C ASN A 118 3.31 1.41 -16.09
N SER A 119 4.61 1.64 -16.24
CA SER A 119 5.15 2.95 -16.65
C SER A 119 4.68 3.35 -18.05
N ARG A 120 4.59 2.40 -18.99
CA ARG A 120 4.01 2.64 -20.31
C ARG A 120 2.57 3.15 -20.21
N TRP A 121 1.72 2.49 -19.41
CA TRP A 121 0.33 2.90 -19.23
C TRP A 121 0.18 4.29 -18.63
N ILE A 122 1.05 4.65 -17.68
CA ILE A 122 1.07 5.99 -17.09
C ILE A 122 1.43 7.03 -18.17
N LEU A 123 2.44 6.77 -18.98
CA LEU A 123 2.85 7.65 -20.05
C LEU A 123 1.79 7.79 -21.14
N GLU A 124 1.14 6.68 -21.54
CA GLU A 124 0.04 6.72 -22.51
C GLU A 124 -1.16 7.53 -21.99
N ARG A 125 -1.47 7.40 -20.69
CA ARG A 125 -2.52 8.20 -20.06
C ARG A 125 -2.13 9.69 -20.02
N ALA A 126 -0.92 10.01 -19.57
CA ALA A 126 -0.43 11.37 -19.52
C ALA A 126 -0.41 12.02 -20.93
N SER A 127 -0.06 11.24 -21.97
CA SER A 127 -0.07 11.72 -23.37
C SER A 127 -1.49 12.06 -23.87
N ARG A 128 -2.52 11.33 -23.40
CA ARG A 128 -3.91 11.66 -23.74
C ARG A 128 -4.42 12.88 -22.97
N ASP A 129 -4.10 12.95 -21.69
CA ASP A 129 -4.62 13.99 -20.82
C ASP A 129 -3.94 15.36 -21.08
N TYR A 130 -2.68 15.33 -21.58
CA TYR A 130 -1.83 16.51 -21.77
C TYR A 130 -1.18 16.57 -23.17
N ALA A 131 -1.92 16.24 -24.21
CA ALA A 131 -1.40 16.11 -25.59
C ALA A 131 -0.69 17.37 -26.12
N LEU A 132 -1.08 18.57 -25.69
CA LEU A 132 -0.47 19.85 -26.07
C LEU A 132 0.84 20.17 -25.32
N ARG A 133 1.16 19.46 -24.25
CA ARG A 133 2.35 19.71 -23.41
C ARG A 133 3.45 18.68 -23.55
N LEU A 134 3.16 17.55 -24.18
CA LEU A 134 4.08 16.43 -24.29
C LEU A 134 4.28 16.04 -25.76
N ASP A 135 5.52 15.78 -26.15
CA ASP A 135 5.83 15.16 -27.44
C ASP A 135 5.39 13.68 -27.39
N THR A 136 4.12 13.46 -27.72
CA THR A 136 3.45 12.17 -27.58
C THR A 136 4.07 11.09 -28.45
N ASP A 137 4.62 11.44 -29.61
CA ASP A 137 5.17 10.48 -30.57
C ASP A 137 6.51 9.94 -30.10
N LYS A 138 7.37 10.78 -29.54
CA LYS A 138 8.62 10.35 -28.91
C LYS A 138 8.39 9.47 -27.68
N ILE A 139 7.38 9.80 -26.87
CA ILE A 139 7.06 9.03 -25.66
C ILE A 139 6.53 7.65 -26.05
N LYS A 140 5.59 7.57 -27.00
CA LYS A 140 5.03 6.31 -27.50
C LYS A 140 6.10 5.43 -28.13
N TYR A 141 6.97 5.99 -28.96
CA TYR A 141 8.05 5.25 -29.59
C TYR A 141 9.01 4.64 -28.55
N LYS A 142 9.50 5.43 -27.60
CA LYS A 142 10.41 4.95 -26.55
C LYS A 142 9.75 3.91 -25.64
N SER A 143 8.51 4.09 -25.24
CA SER A 143 7.81 3.15 -24.37
C SER A 143 7.56 1.81 -25.08
N ASN A 144 7.16 1.83 -26.34
CA ASN A 144 6.97 0.63 -27.15
C ASN A 144 8.29 -0.11 -27.42
N PHE A 145 9.36 0.62 -27.70
CA PHE A 145 10.70 0.04 -27.91
C PHE A 145 11.20 -0.71 -26.68
N LEU A 146 11.08 -0.10 -25.49
CA LEU A 146 11.47 -0.73 -24.24
C LEU A 146 10.65 -1.99 -23.95
N TYR A 147 9.34 -1.93 -24.15
CA TYR A 147 8.45 -3.07 -23.95
C TYR A 147 8.78 -4.23 -24.91
N GLN A 148 8.96 -3.95 -26.20
CA GLN A 148 9.27 -4.99 -27.19
C GLN A 148 10.65 -5.60 -26.99
N LYS A 149 11.68 -4.79 -26.64
CA LYS A 149 13.03 -5.28 -26.35
C LYS A 149 13.06 -6.25 -25.17
N HIS A 150 12.26 -6.01 -24.13
CA HIS A 150 12.17 -6.89 -22.96
C HIS A 150 11.31 -8.12 -23.22
N ASN A 151 10.26 -8.00 -24.01
CA ASN A 151 9.35 -9.11 -24.32
C ASN A 151 9.98 -10.14 -25.28
N LYS A 152 10.78 -9.70 -26.26
CA LYS A 152 11.52 -10.61 -27.16
C LYS A 152 12.51 -11.51 -26.41
N ASN A 153 13.10 -11.04 -25.32
CA ASN A 153 13.99 -11.83 -24.49
C ASN A 153 13.27 -12.84 -23.56
N LEU A 154 11.94 -12.84 -23.52
CA LEU A 154 11.12 -13.76 -22.75
C LEU A 154 10.63 -14.96 -23.57
N ILE A 155 10.62 -14.87 -24.90
CA ILE A 155 10.11 -15.91 -25.80
C ILE A 155 11.20 -16.91 -26.20
N ILE A 156 12.47 -16.62 -25.88
CA ILE A 156 13.57 -17.52 -26.22
C ILE A 156 14.10 -18.15 -24.94
N ARG A 157 13.38 -19.17 -24.43
CA ARG A 157 13.85 -20.45 -23.85
C ARG A 157 12.74 -21.13 -23.05
#